data_19a57d582e104c6e4ee2034a76ef3b2a
#
_entry.id   19a57d582e104c6e4ee2034a76ef3b2a
#
_cell.length_a   1.000
_cell.length_b   1.000
_cell.length_c   1.000
_cell.angle_alpha   90.00
_cell.angle_beta   90.00
_cell.angle_gamma   90.00
#
_symmetry.space_group_name_H-M   'P 1'
#
loop_
_entity.id
_entity.type
_entity.pdbx_description
1 polymer ?
#
loop_
_entity_poly.entity_id
_entity_poly.type
_entity_poly.pdbx_seq_one_letter_code
_entity_poly.pdbx_strand_id
1 'polypeptide(L)' 'MMNVMEIDGIKAVIAYDGDINMFRGEFVGLSGGADFYAKDIDGLRRKG' A
#
# COMPACT_ATOMS: atom_id res chain seq x y z
N MET A 1 -8.15 2.02 11.71
CA MET A 1 -7.36 0.78 11.80
C MET A 1 -6.51 0.62 10.56
N MET A 2 -5.22 0.38 10.74
CA MET A 2 -4.33 0.22 9.60
C MET A 2 -4.16 -1.26 9.26
N ASN A 3 -4.19 -1.55 7.97
CA ASN A 3 -3.94 -2.90 7.48
C ASN A 3 -2.51 -3.00 6.97
N VAL A 4 -1.87 -4.11 7.24
CA VAL A 4 -0.51 -4.37 6.79
C VAL A 4 -0.54 -5.52 5.81
N MET A 5 0.13 -5.34 4.67
CA MET A 5 0.25 -6.36 3.63
C MET A 5 1.72 -6.66 3.41
N GLU A 6 2.04 -7.91 3.13
CA GLU A 6 3.40 -8.27 2.78
C GLU A 6 3.50 -8.53 1.27
N ILE A 7 4.43 -7.84 0.63
CA ILE A 7 4.66 -7.95 -0.81
C ILE A 7 6.13 -8.28 -1.00
N ASP A 8 6.41 -9.46 -1.55
CA ASP A 8 7.77 -9.94 -1.80
C ASP A 8 8.65 -9.88 -0.53
N GLY A 9 8.05 -10.20 0.62
CA GLY A 9 8.76 -10.18 1.89
C GLY A 9 8.89 -8.81 2.54
N ILE A 10 8.32 -7.78 1.92
CA ILE A 10 8.38 -6.42 2.44
C ILE A 10 6.99 -6.01 2.93
N LYS A 11 6.91 -5.50 4.15
CA LYS A 11 5.64 -5.06 4.71
C LYS A 11 5.24 -3.70 4.17
N ALA A 12 3.96 -3.55 3.89
CA ALA A 12 3.37 -2.28 3.46
C ALA A 12 2.16 -1.97 4.30
N VAL A 13 2.02 -0.71 4.69
CA VAL A 13 0.84 -0.22 5.40
C VAL A 13 -0.19 0.23 4.37
N ILE A 14 -1.41 -0.28 4.51
CA ILE A 14 -2.48 -0.01 3.56
C ILE A 14 -3.51 0.90 4.24
N ALA A 15 -3.86 1.99 3.57
CA ALA A 15 -4.88 2.92 4.03
C ALA A 15 -5.81 3.28 2.87
N TYR A 16 -7.09 3.47 3.18
CA TYR A 16 -8.05 3.89 2.17
C TYR A 16 -8.11 5.42 2.14
N ASP A 17 -7.98 5.99 0.96
CA ASP A 17 -8.12 7.43 0.76
C ASP A 17 -9.50 7.71 0.14
N GLY A 18 -10.41 8.24 0.95
CA GLY A 18 -11.77 8.51 0.51
C GLY A 18 -11.88 9.67 -0.46
N ASP A 19 -10.89 10.56 -0.49
CA ASP A 19 -10.94 11.71 -1.40
C ASP A 19 -10.77 11.29 -2.85
N ILE A 20 -9.98 10.26 -3.09
CA ILE A 20 -9.73 9.77 -4.44
C ILE A 20 -10.30 8.38 -4.67
N ASN A 21 -10.96 7.80 -3.66
CA ASN A 21 -11.56 6.47 -3.70
C ASN A 21 -10.55 5.39 -4.12
N MET A 22 -9.37 5.45 -3.54
CA MET A 22 -8.30 4.49 -3.84
C MET A 22 -7.61 4.07 -2.55
N PHE A 23 -7.03 2.88 -2.60
CA PHE A 23 -6.16 2.42 -1.52
C PHE A 23 -4.75 2.93 -1.74
N ARG A 24 -4.13 3.34 -0.66
CA ARG A 24 -2.74 3.78 -0.67
C ARG A 24 -1.91 2.76 0.09
N GLY A 25 -0.81 2.32 -0.54
CA GLY A 25 0.17 1.45 0.11
C GLY A 25 1.47 2.20 0.32
N GLU A 26 2.08 1.99 1.49
CA GLU A 26 3.37 2.58 1.82
C GLU A 26 4.27 1.51 2.39
N PHE A 27 5.44 1.30 1.78
CA PHE A 27 6.39 0.32 2.27
C PHE A 27 7.03 0.77 3.58
N VAL A 28 7.14 -0.16 4.52
CA VAL A 28 7.72 0.10 5.84
C VAL A 28 9.16 -0.39 5.86
N GLY A 29 10.03 0.42 6.41
CA GLY A 29 11.43 0.02 6.60
C GLY A 29 12.34 0.26 5.42
N LEU A 30 11.81 0.81 4.33
CA LEU A 30 12.63 1.19 3.20
C LEU A 30 13.18 2.60 3.38
N SER A 31 14.44 2.77 3.02
CA SER A 31 15.04 4.09 3.02
C SER A 31 14.43 4.89 1.86
N GLY A 32 13.76 5.99 2.20
CA GLY A 32 13.16 6.85 1.20
C GLY A 32 11.68 6.60 0.94
N GLY A 33 11.13 5.48 1.36
CA GLY A 33 9.71 5.19 1.24
C GLY A 33 9.18 5.24 -0.19
N ALA A 34 8.21 4.39 -0.49
CA ALA A 34 7.56 4.42 -1.80
C ALA A 34 6.06 4.22 -1.59
N ASP A 35 5.26 5.16 -2.09
CA ASP A 35 3.82 5.07 -2.03
C ASP A 35 3.28 4.57 -3.35
N PHE A 36 2.21 3.77 -3.28
CA PHE A 36 1.53 3.33 -4.48
C PHE A 36 0.03 3.30 -4.23
N TYR A 37 -0.74 3.47 -5.30
CA TYR A 37 -2.19 3.59 -5.23
C TYR A 37 -2.85 2.57 -6.14
N ALA A 38 -3.99 2.03 -5.71
CA ALA A 38 -4.80 1.15 -6.53
C ALA A 38 -6.25 1.19 -6.08
N LYS A 39 -7.15 0.80 -6.96
CA LYS A 39 -8.58 0.79 -6.66
C LYS A 39 -8.99 -0.37 -5.76
N ASP A 40 -8.17 -1.40 -5.68
CA ASP A 40 -8.43 -2.57 -4.86
C ASP A 40 -7.12 -3.14 -4.31
N ILE A 41 -7.27 -4.09 -3.39
CA ILE A 41 -6.11 -4.69 -2.71
C ILE A 41 -5.25 -5.51 -3.68
N ASP A 42 -5.87 -6.20 -4.63
CA ASP A 42 -5.11 -6.96 -5.63
C ASP A 42 -4.26 -6.03 -6.50
N GLY A 43 -4.81 -4.86 -6.84
CA GLY A 43 -4.06 -3.85 -7.57
C GLY A 43 -2.86 -3.34 -6.81
N LEU A 44 -3.02 -3.13 -5.49
CA LEU A 44 -1.90 -2.74 -4.64
C LEU A 44 -0.79 -3.77 -4.67
N ARG A 45 -1.15 -5.05 -4.56
CA ARG A 45 -0.19 -6.13 -4.54
C ARG A 45 0.60 -6.20 -5.84
N ARG A 46 -0.06 -5.98 -6.96
CA ARG A 46 0.60 -6.03 -8.27
C ARG A 46 1.52 -4.84 -8.50
N LYS A 47 1.17 -3.67 -7.97
CA LYS A 47 1.99 -2.47 -8.13
C LYS A 47 3.17 -2.43 -7.18
N GLY A 48 2.99 -3.05 -6.02
CA GLY A 48 4.06 -3.13 -5.04
C GLY A 48 5.05 -4.21 -5.38
#